data_f36a793eda7b2724729f5065dcc201d6
#
_entry.id   f36a793eda7b2724729f5065dcc201d6
#
_cell.length_a   1.000
_cell.length_b   1.000
_cell.length_c   1.000
_cell.angle_alpha   90.00
_cell.angle_beta   90.00
_cell.angle_gamma   90.00
#
_symmetry.space_group_name_H-M   'P 1'
#
loop_
_entity.id
_entity.type
_entity.pdbx_description
1 polymer ?
#
loop_
_entity_poly.entity_id
_entity_poly.type
_entity_poly.pdbx_seq_one_letter_code
_entity_poly.pdbx_strand_id
1 'polypeptide(L)'
;LFADNDIHFVFTGHTHMQNINFFDTAKGNRIYDINTASLIGYPSPIRKMELDDEKLTVKTLHPQNINYDFGSKSYMIYSRDHFDFMLNDIINSAANDINRFVEVAECFSLHKEQAEKIKVPIHILGKLLDSLTFKKAGTVLMCKSKIAPRMYNVRLADFIITLVRNIYAGDEPYAPGTAEYDSFMAIYYRLSPIFHKIFKGDEIDNVIKGILYDSGFPDSDAVLEVPEFID
;
A
#
# COMPACT_ATOMS: atom_id res chain seq x y z
N LEU A 1 3.88 -16.54 20.50
CA LEU A 1 4.39 -16.10 21.82
C LEU A 1 3.39 -15.15 22.52
N PHE A 2 3.06 -14.00 21.94
CA PHE A 2 2.16 -13.03 22.59
C PHE A 2 0.76 -13.60 22.84
N ALA A 3 0.07 -14.09 21.81
CA ALA A 3 -1.27 -14.65 21.95
C ALA A 3 -1.32 -15.84 22.92
N ASP A 4 -0.27 -16.68 22.96
CA ASP A 4 -0.18 -17.80 23.91
C ASP A 4 0.18 -17.38 25.35
N ASN A 5 0.27 -16.09 25.61
CA ASN A 5 0.43 -15.46 26.93
C ASN A 5 -0.65 -14.39 27.20
N ASP A 6 -1.86 -14.60 26.66
CA ASP A 6 -3.05 -13.77 26.90
C ASP A 6 -2.90 -12.30 26.45
N ILE A 7 -2.09 -12.06 25.41
CA ILE A 7 -1.97 -10.75 24.78
C ILE A 7 -2.72 -10.78 23.45
N HIS A 8 -3.88 -10.13 23.40
CA HIS A 8 -4.78 -10.18 22.24
C HIS A 8 -4.60 -9.03 21.24
N PHE A 9 -4.04 -7.91 21.67
CA PHE A 9 -3.88 -6.72 20.82
C PHE A 9 -2.45 -6.19 20.88
N VAL A 10 -1.88 -5.90 19.70
CA VAL A 10 -0.64 -5.14 19.57
C VAL A 10 -0.90 -3.92 18.71
N PHE A 11 -0.30 -2.81 19.09
CA PHE A 11 -0.40 -1.53 18.38
C PHE A 11 0.95 -1.24 17.75
N THR A 12 0.97 -1.18 16.45
CA THR A 12 2.19 -1.02 15.66
C THR A 12 2.16 0.26 14.81
N GLY A 13 3.28 0.58 14.22
CA GLY A 13 3.46 1.74 13.36
C GLY A 13 4.71 1.57 12.49
N HIS A 14 5.39 2.66 12.17
CA HIS A 14 6.64 2.71 11.39
C HIS A 14 6.47 2.51 9.88
N THR A 15 5.62 1.60 9.44
CA THR A 15 5.39 1.36 8.01
C THR A 15 4.61 2.48 7.33
N HIS A 16 4.01 3.39 8.13
CA HIS A 16 3.16 4.49 7.70
C HIS A 16 1.89 4.06 6.94
N MET A 17 1.58 2.78 6.96
CA MET A 17 0.37 2.21 6.37
C MET A 17 -0.69 1.99 7.44
N GLN A 18 -1.96 2.11 7.06
CA GLN A 18 -3.07 1.81 7.93
C GLN A 18 -3.50 0.37 7.67
N ASN A 19 -3.49 -0.47 8.72
CA ASN A 19 -3.86 -1.87 8.57
C ASN A 19 -4.37 -2.45 9.88
N ILE A 20 -5.34 -3.36 9.82
CA ILE A 20 -5.79 -4.19 10.93
C ILE A 20 -5.77 -5.63 10.47
N ASN A 21 -4.92 -6.44 11.08
CA ASN A 21 -4.77 -7.83 10.73
C ASN A 21 -4.82 -8.73 11.98
N PHE A 22 -4.89 -10.04 11.80
CA PHE A 22 -4.84 -10.99 12.89
C PHE A 22 -4.00 -12.22 12.54
N PHE A 23 -3.58 -12.90 13.58
CA PHE A 23 -2.90 -14.19 13.47
C PHE A 23 -3.43 -15.13 14.54
N ASP A 24 -3.79 -16.35 14.12
CA ASP A 24 -4.17 -17.43 15.03
C ASP A 24 -2.99 -18.38 15.25
N THR A 25 -2.65 -18.63 16.51
CA THR A 25 -1.58 -19.58 16.87
C THR A 25 -2.01 -21.02 16.64
N ALA A 26 -1.06 -21.94 16.70
CA ALA A 26 -1.35 -23.39 16.61
C ALA A 26 -2.27 -23.88 17.74
N LYS A 27 -2.33 -23.19 18.87
CA LYS A 27 -3.26 -23.46 19.98
C LYS A 27 -4.67 -22.89 19.75
N GLY A 28 -4.84 -22.02 18.75
CA GLY A 28 -6.10 -21.33 18.47
C GLY A 28 -6.22 -19.95 19.12
N ASN A 29 -5.19 -19.49 19.83
CA ASN A 29 -5.19 -18.15 20.43
C ASN A 29 -4.95 -17.08 19.36
N ARG A 30 -5.77 -16.02 19.37
CA ARG A 30 -5.72 -14.93 18.40
C ARG A 30 -5.03 -13.69 18.94
N ILE A 31 -4.23 -13.06 18.07
CA ILE A 31 -3.68 -11.72 18.28
C ILE A 31 -4.05 -10.83 17.10
N TYR A 32 -4.46 -9.60 17.39
CA TYR A 32 -4.68 -8.56 16.40
C TYR A 32 -3.49 -7.61 16.35
N ASP A 33 -3.05 -7.27 15.17
CA ASP A 33 -2.08 -6.19 14.91
C ASP A 33 -2.81 -4.98 14.32
N ILE A 34 -2.80 -3.87 15.07
CA ILE A 34 -3.43 -2.61 14.69
C ILE A 34 -2.33 -1.62 14.31
N ASN A 35 -1.98 -1.57 13.04
CA ASN A 35 -0.97 -0.68 12.52
C ASN A 35 -1.59 0.69 12.20
N THR A 36 -1.01 1.77 12.76
CA THR A 36 -1.47 3.14 12.53
C THR A 36 -0.50 3.86 11.61
N ALA A 37 -1.02 4.46 10.55
CA ALA A 37 -0.25 5.26 9.60
C ALA A 37 0.29 6.56 10.22
N SER A 38 1.16 7.23 9.48
CA SER A 38 1.85 8.44 9.95
C SER A 38 0.92 9.66 10.01
N LEU A 39 0.96 10.39 11.12
CA LEU A 39 0.22 11.64 11.27
C LEU A 39 0.69 12.74 10.32
N ILE A 40 1.95 12.73 9.89
CA ILE A 40 2.52 13.72 8.96
C ILE A 40 2.40 13.30 7.49
N GLY A 41 1.98 12.06 7.22
CA GLY A 41 1.72 11.54 5.87
C GLY A 41 0.23 11.55 5.52
N TYR A 42 -0.12 11.45 4.24
CA TYR A 42 -1.50 11.21 3.83
C TYR A 42 -1.96 9.80 4.27
N PRO A 43 -3.17 9.63 4.79
CA PRO A 43 -4.23 10.62 5.07
C PRO A 43 -4.17 11.23 6.49
N SER A 44 -3.05 11.17 7.20
CA SER A 44 -2.84 11.72 8.55
C SER A 44 -3.83 11.18 9.59
N PRO A 45 -3.95 9.87 9.76
CA PRO A 45 -4.94 9.29 10.62
C PRO A 45 -4.58 9.43 12.09
N ILE A 46 -5.61 9.56 12.92
CA ILE A 46 -5.56 9.45 14.37
C ILE A 46 -6.52 8.34 14.76
N ARG A 47 -6.05 7.29 15.43
CA ARG A 47 -6.92 6.23 15.91
C ARG A 47 -7.41 6.53 17.32
N LYS A 48 -8.74 6.56 17.47
CA LYS A 48 -9.41 6.51 18.76
C LYS A 48 -9.78 5.06 19.02
N MET A 49 -9.35 4.53 20.17
CA MET A 49 -9.59 3.15 20.58
C MET A 49 -10.31 3.12 21.91
N GLU A 50 -11.34 2.28 22.01
CA GLU A 50 -12.12 2.04 23.20
C GLU A 50 -12.17 0.54 23.43
N LEU A 51 -11.57 0.07 24.54
CA LEU A 51 -11.54 -1.33 24.95
C LEU A 51 -12.49 -1.53 26.14
N ASP A 52 -13.36 -2.51 26.03
CA ASP A 52 -14.13 -3.07 27.15
C ASP A 52 -13.84 -4.56 27.31
N ASP A 53 -14.58 -5.26 28.17
CA ASP A 53 -14.33 -6.68 28.48
C ASP A 53 -14.66 -7.61 27.28
N GLU A 54 -15.40 -7.14 26.30
CA GLU A 54 -15.88 -7.96 25.17
C GLU A 54 -15.21 -7.59 23.84
N LYS A 55 -14.83 -6.33 23.65
CA LYS A 55 -14.38 -5.82 22.34
C LYS A 55 -13.45 -4.62 22.42
N LEU A 56 -12.65 -4.48 21.39
CA LEU A 56 -11.91 -3.27 21.04
C LEU A 56 -12.58 -2.57 19.86
N THR A 57 -13.08 -1.36 20.08
CA THR A 57 -13.61 -0.50 19.01
C THR A 57 -12.51 0.44 18.55
N VAL A 58 -12.19 0.39 17.26
CA VAL A 58 -11.21 1.25 16.59
C VAL A 58 -11.95 2.21 15.68
N LYS A 59 -11.69 3.52 15.81
CA LYS A 59 -12.20 4.57 14.93
C LYS A 59 -11.07 5.43 14.42
N THR A 60 -11.06 5.68 13.11
CA THR A 60 -10.10 6.57 12.46
C THR A 60 -10.67 7.98 12.34
N LEU A 61 -9.92 8.93 12.84
CA LEU A 61 -10.18 10.34 12.73
C LEU A 61 -9.11 10.99 11.87
N HIS A 62 -9.45 12.09 11.23
CA HIS A 62 -8.50 12.90 10.47
C HIS A 62 -8.44 14.32 11.01
N PRO A 63 -7.26 14.96 11.01
CA PRO A 63 -7.13 16.36 11.44
C PRO A 63 -8.05 17.26 10.65
N GLN A 64 -8.79 18.09 11.37
CA GLN A 64 -9.65 19.15 10.84
C GLN A 64 -9.26 20.47 11.50
N ASN A 65 -9.57 21.58 10.87
CA ASN A 65 -9.34 22.92 11.45
C ASN A 65 -7.89 23.18 11.90
N ILE A 66 -6.93 22.75 11.09
CA ILE A 66 -5.51 23.04 11.33
C ILE A 66 -5.27 24.53 11.10
N ASN A 67 -4.69 25.21 12.11
CA ASN A 67 -4.34 26.62 12.02
C ASN A 67 -3.08 26.82 11.15
N TYR A 68 -3.23 26.64 9.85
CA TYR A 68 -2.21 26.87 8.84
C TYR A 68 -2.87 27.24 7.52
N ASP A 69 -2.24 28.13 6.76
CA ASP A 69 -2.75 28.53 5.45
C ASP A 69 -2.30 27.52 4.37
N PHE A 70 -3.23 26.70 3.94
CA PHE A 70 -3.05 25.78 2.81
C PHE A 70 -3.54 26.40 1.48
N GLY A 71 -3.67 27.71 1.41
CA GLY A 71 -4.32 28.42 0.31
C GLY A 71 -5.82 28.13 0.28
N SER A 72 -6.38 27.90 -0.90
CA SER A 72 -7.81 27.58 -1.04
C SER A 72 -8.15 26.10 -0.78
N LYS A 73 -7.18 25.28 -0.33
CA LYS A 73 -7.36 23.84 -0.15
C LYS A 73 -7.65 23.49 1.31
N SER A 74 -8.47 22.44 1.52
CA SER A 74 -8.51 21.79 2.83
C SER A 74 -7.19 21.06 3.11
N TYR A 75 -6.89 20.81 4.39
CA TYR A 75 -5.71 20.03 4.77
C TYR A 75 -5.65 18.66 4.07
N MET A 76 -6.77 17.97 3.99
CA MET A 76 -6.82 16.64 3.35
C MET A 76 -6.47 16.70 1.85
N ILE A 77 -6.92 17.72 1.14
CA ILE A 77 -6.58 17.92 -0.27
C ILE A 77 -5.10 18.26 -0.40
N TYR A 78 -4.60 19.17 0.45
CA TYR A 78 -3.18 19.53 0.46
C TYR A 78 -2.29 18.31 0.74
N SER A 79 -2.60 17.53 1.78
CA SER A 79 -1.85 16.33 2.16
C SER A 79 -1.82 15.29 1.05
N ARG A 80 -2.98 15.03 0.40
CA ARG A 80 -3.07 14.14 -0.75
C ARG A 80 -2.21 14.62 -1.92
N ASP A 81 -2.35 15.88 -2.29
CA ASP A 81 -1.63 16.43 -3.45
C ASP A 81 -0.11 16.42 -3.20
N HIS A 82 0.30 16.66 -1.95
CA HIS A 82 1.71 16.59 -1.56
C HIS A 82 2.24 15.15 -1.61
N PHE A 83 1.45 14.19 -1.14
CA PHE A 83 1.78 12.77 -1.20
C PHE A 83 1.90 12.28 -2.65
N ASP A 84 0.94 12.63 -3.50
CA ASP A 84 0.96 12.31 -4.92
C ASP A 84 2.17 12.94 -5.62
N PHE A 85 2.53 14.20 -5.27
CA PHE A 85 3.73 14.86 -5.78
C PHE A 85 5.01 14.11 -5.39
N MET A 86 5.13 13.70 -4.13
CA MET A 86 6.28 12.95 -3.63
C MET A 86 6.43 11.61 -4.37
N LEU A 87 5.34 10.86 -4.54
CA LEU A 87 5.39 9.58 -5.27
C LEU A 87 5.72 9.77 -6.76
N ASN A 88 5.17 10.82 -7.40
CA ASN A 88 5.54 11.17 -8.77
C ASN A 88 7.03 11.52 -8.89
N ASP A 89 7.59 12.25 -7.92
CA ASP A 89 9.03 12.58 -7.92
C ASP A 89 9.91 11.34 -7.80
N ILE A 90 9.49 10.35 -7.00
CA ILE A 90 10.19 9.05 -6.91
C ILE A 90 10.16 8.31 -8.24
N ILE A 91 8.98 8.18 -8.86
CA ILE A 91 8.84 7.48 -10.14
C ILE A 91 9.64 8.20 -11.23
N ASN A 92 9.54 9.52 -11.28
CA ASN A 92 10.28 10.34 -12.23
C ASN A 92 11.80 10.25 -12.02
N SER A 93 12.26 10.25 -10.78
CA SER A 93 13.68 10.06 -10.45
C SER A 93 14.16 8.68 -10.89
N ALA A 94 13.39 7.63 -10.61
CA ALA A 94 13.71 6.29 -11.07
C ALA A 94 13.78 6.21 -12.61
N ALA A 95 12.90 6.91 -13.32
CA ALA A 95 12.84 6.93 -14.77
C ALA A 95 13.93 7.76 -15.43
N ASN A 96 14.29 8.93 -14.88
CA ASN A 96 15.04 9.97 -15.58
C ASN A 96 16.32 10.41 -14.84
N ASP A 97 16.40 10.23 -13.52
CA ASP A 97 17.57 10.55 -12.70
C ASP A 97 17.80 9.51 -11.61
N ILE A 98 18.34 8.38 -12.03
CA ILE A 98 18.51 7.22 -11.15
C ILE A 98 19.47 7.48 -9.97
N ASN A 99 20.37 8.46 -10.06
CA ASN A 99 21.24 8.82 -8.93
C ASN A 99 20.42 9.53 -7.85
N ARG A 100 19.54 10.46 -8.25
CA ARG A 100 18.59 11.08 -7.33
C ARG A 100 17.66 10.04 -6.70
N PHE A 101 17.22 9.02 -7.45
CA PHE A 101 16.45 7.92 -6.87
C PHE A 101 17.20 7.24 -5.72
N VAL A 102 18.50 6.96 -5.88
CA VAL A 102 19.30 6.34 -4.81
C VAL A 102 19.36 7.21 -3.56
N GLU A 103 19.49 8.54 -3.72
CA GLU A 103 19.47 9.49 -2.61
C GLU A 103 18.11 9.55 -1.89
N VAL A 104 17.02 9.57 -2.66
CA VAL A 104 15.66 9.61 -2.11
C VAL A 104 15.26 8.27 -1.48
N ALA A 105 15.75 7.15 -1.98
CA ALA A 105 15.45 5.81 -1.47
C ALA A 105 15.84 5.63 0.01
N GLU A 106 16.87 6.34 0.49
CA GLU A 106 17.24 6.33 1.91
C GLU A 106 16.12 6.88 2.82
N CYS A 107 15.32 7.84 2.34
CA CYS A 107 14.16 8.36 3.06
C CYS A 107 13.06 7.31 3.27
N PHE A 108 13.08 6.23 2.48
CA PHE A 108 12.15 5.09 2.56
C PHE A 108 12.80 3.84 3.16
N SER A 109 13.81 4.03 4.01
CA SER A 109 14.51 2.93 4.71
C SER A 109 15.21 1.94 3.78
N LEU A 110 15.44 2.30 2.52
CA LEU A 110 16.23 1.49 1.60
C LEU A 110 17.70 1.94 1.67
N HIS A 111 18.55 1.13 2.28
CA HIS A 111 19.95 1.46 2.40
C HIS A 111 20.62 1.66 1.04
N LYS A 112 21.53 2.64 0.95
CA LYS A 112 22.22 3.01 -0.29
C LYS A 112 22.82 1.83 -1.05
N GLU A 113 23.45 0.89 -0.34
CA GLU A 113 23.99 -0.32 -0.96
C GLU A 113 22.94 -1.21 -1.62
N GLN A 114 21.73 -1.28 -1.03
CA GLN A 114 20.62 -2.02 -1.60
C GLN A 114 20.05 -1.29 -2.81
N ALA A 115 19.89 0.03 -2.73
CA ALA A 115 19.44 0.88 -3.83
C ALA A 115 20.37 0.78 -5.04
N GLU A 116 21.70 0.80 -4.83
CA GLU A 116 22.68 0.62 -5.90
C GLU A 116 22.59 -0.76 -6.58
N LYS A 117 22.32 -1.84 -5.84
CA LYS A 117 22.16 -3.19 -6.41
C LYS A 117 20.94 -3.32 -7.32
N ILE A 118 19.86 -2.60 -7.01
CA ILE A 118 18.61 -2.66 -7.78
C ILE A 118 18.45 -1.50 -8.77
N LYS A 119 19.44 -0.62 -8.87
CA LYS A 119 19.43 0.59 -9.69
C LYS A 119 19.00 0.36 -11.14
N VAL A 120 19.57 -0.64 -11.81
CA VAL A 120 19.28 -0.90 -13.23
C VAL A 120 17.83 -1.41 -13.41
N PRO A 121 17.37 -2.46 -12.70
CA PRO A 121 15.97 -2.88 -12.83
C PRO A 121 14.97 -1.80 -12.41
N ILE A 122 15.26 -0.99 -11.40
CA ILE A 122 14.40 0.13 -10.99
C ILE A 122 14.33 1.21 -12.09
N HIS A 123 15.44 1.52 -12.74
CA HIS A 123 15.44 2.47 -13.85
C HIS A 123 14.57 1.99 -15.02
N ILE A 124 14.66 0.72 -15.38
CA ILE A 124 13.82 0.12 -16.43
C ILE A 124 12.35 0.18 -16.03
N LEU A 125 12.04 -0.21 -14.78
CA LEU A 125 10.68 -0.18 -14.26
C LEU A 125 10.14 1.25 -14.22
N GLY A 126 10.92 2.21 -13.74
CA GLY A 126 10.56 3.64 -13.71
C GLY A 126 10.19 4.16 -15.10
N LYS A 127 11.00 3.88 -16.12
CA LYS A 127 10.70 4.26 -17.51
C LYS A 127 9.42 3.60 -18.04
N LEU A 128 9.18 2.35 -17.72
CA LEU A 128 7.95 1.66 -18.12
C LEU A 128 6.73 2.29 -17.46
N LEU A 129 6.79 2.56 -16.16
CA LEU A 129 5.69 3.16 -15.41
C LEU A 129 5.39 4.58 -15.91
N ASP A 130 6.42 5.41 -16.09
CA ASP A 130 6.24 6.81 -16.48
C ASP A 130 5.70 6.95 -17.92
N SER A 131 6.15 6.11 -18.85
CA SER A 131 5.86 6.26 -20.27
C SER A 131 4.62 5.53 -20.78
N LEU A 132 4.12 4.52 -20.04
CA LEU A 132 3.08 3.62 -20.53
C LEU A 132 1.71 3.87 -19.89
N THR A 133 0.68 3.84 -20.75
CA THR A 133 -0.70 3.61 -20.33
C THR A 133 -1.01 2.12 -20.31
N PHE A 134 -2.09 1.70 -19.63
CA PHE A 134 -2.56 0.31 -19.64
C PHE A 134 -2.71 -0.25 -21.05
N LYS A 135 -3.27 0.55 -22.00
CA LYS A 135 -3.41 0.13 -23.40
C LYS A 135 -2.06 -0.15 -24.05
N LYS A 136 -1.08 0.73 -23.89
CA LYS A 136 0.26 0.56 -24.47
C LYS A 136 0.97 -0.64 -23.86
N ALA A 137 0.97 -0.74 -22.52
CA ALA A 137 1.55 -1.88 -21.83
C ALA A 137 0.89 -3.21 -22.24
N GLY A 138 -0.44 -3.26 -22.27
CA GLY A 138 -1.17 -4.43 -22.74
C GLY A 138 -0.87 -4.82 -24.18
N THR A 139 -0.59 -3.85 -25.04
CA THR A 139 -0.18 -4.11 -26.43
C THR A 139 1.23 -4.71 -26.49
N VAL A 140 2.20 -4.10 -25.81
CA VAL A 140 3.59 -4.58 -25.76
C VAL A 140 3.68 -5.98 -25.15
N LEU A 141 2.93 -6.21 -24.08
CA LEU A 141 2.92 -7.48 -23.34
C LEU A 141 1.92 -8.52 -23.91
N MET A 142 1.31 -8.24 -25.06
CA MET A 142 0.35 -9.12 -25.75
C MET A 142 -0.83 -9.56 -24.84
N CYS A 143 -1.31 -8.67 -23.97
CA CYS A 143 -2.46 -8.91 -23.09
C CYS A 143 -3.54 -7.84 -23.22
N LYS A 144 -3.51 -7.00 -24.28
CA LYS A 144 -4.45 -5.89 -24.47
C LYS A 144 -5.93 -6.31 -24.42
N SER A 145 -6.27 -7.50 -24.91
CA SER A 145 -7.66 -8.02 -24.88
C SER A 145 -8.18 -8.26 -23.45
N LYS A 146 -7.29 -8.33 -22.45
CA LYS A 146 -7.63 -8.48 -21.03
C LYS A 146 -7.70 -7.14 -20.28
N ILE A 147 -7.32 -6.04 -20.92
CA ILE A 147 -7.39 -4.71 -20.35
C ILE A 147 -8.79 -4.12 -20.60
N ALA A 148 -9.44 -3.70 -19.53
CA ALA A 148 -10.75 -3.07 -19.64
C ALA A 148 -10.67 -1.73 -20.40
N PRO A 149 -11.61 -1.40 -21.30
CA PRO A 149 -11.54 -0.17 -22.10
C PRO A 149 -11.43 1.12 -21.27
N ARG A 150 -12.06 1.18 -20.09
CA ARG A 150 -11.97 2.33 -19.18
C ARG A 150 -10.56 2.56 -18.63
N MET A 151 -9.72 1.51 -18.59
CA MET A 151 -8.32 1.59 -18.15
C MET A 151 -7.34 2.00 -19.26
N TYR A 152 -7.76 2.01 -20.52
CA TYR A 152 -6.85 2.21 -21.66
C TYR A 152 -5.97 3.46 -21.57
N ASN A 153 -6.53 4.57 -21.11
CA ASN A 153 -5.84 5.85 -21.05
C ASN A 153 -5.21 6.15 -19.68
N VAL A 154 -5.41 5.28 -18.70
CA VAL A 154 -4.79 5.41 -17.38
C VAL A 154 -3.30 5.12 -17.51
N ARG A 155 -2.44 6.03 -17.03
CA ARG A 155 -0.99 5.79 -16.95
C ARG A 155 -0.70 4.78 -15.85
N LEU A 156 0.28 3.91 -16.06
CA LEU A 156 0.69 2.95 -15.02
C LEU A 156 1.19 3.67 -13.76
N ALA A 157 1.94 4.77 -13.92
CA ALA A 157 2.40 5.58 -12.80
C ALA A 157 1.23 6.09 -11.94
N ASP A 158 0.20 6.69 -12.55
CA ASP A 158 -0.96 7.23 -11.84
C ASP A 158 -1.73 6.12 -11.09
N PHE A 159 -1.79 4.94 -11.69
CA PHE A 159 -2.44 3.80 -11.04
C PHE A 159 -1.62 3.30 -9.83
N ILE A 160 -0.30 3.16 -9.96
CA ILE A 160 0.58 2.78 -8.84
C ILE A 160 0.50 3.79 -7.71
N ILE A 161 0.51 5.10 -8.02
CA ILE A 161 0.34 6.15 -7.01
C ILE A 161 -0.99 5.98 -6.27
N THR A 162 -2.06 5.68 -7.00
CA THR A 162 -3.38 5.41 -6.40
C THR A 162 -3.34 4.18 -5.49
N LEU A 163 -2.70 3.08 -5.91
CA LEU A 163 -2.53 1.89 -5.07
C LEU A 163 -1.77 2.21 -3.78
N VAL A 164 -0.61 2.87 -3.88
CA VAL A 164 0.18 3.25 -2.70
C VAL A 164 -0.64 4.14 -1.76
N ARG A 165 -1.35 5.11 -2.30
CA ARG A 165 -2.24 5.98 -1.51
C ARG A 165 -3.34 5.20 -0.79
N ASN A 166 -3.95 4.22 -1.45
CA ASN A 166 -4.99 3.38 -0.85
C ASN A 166 -4.42 2.58 0.33
N ILE A 167 -3.27 1.92 0.16
CA ILE A 167 -2.59 1.18 1.24
C ILE A 167 -2.29 2.08 2.45
N TYR A 168 -1.81 3.31 2.20
CA TYR A 168 -1.55 4.27 3.28
C TYR A 168 -2.83 4.71 3.98
N ALA A 169 -3.95 4.73 3.27
CA ALA A 169 -5.26 5.06 3.82
C ALA A 169 -5.97 3.86 4.48
N GLY A 170 -5.50 2.62 4.24
CA GLY A 170 -6.17 1.41 4.66
C GLY A 170 -7.45 1.17 3.85
N ASP A 171 -7.34 1.26 2.53
CA ASP A 171 -8.45 1.06 1.59
C ASP A 171 -7.92 0.44 0.29
N GLU A 172 -8.07 -0.87 0.15
CA GLU A 172 -7.70 -1.66 -1.03
C GLU A 172 -8.95 -2.10 -1.79
N PRO A 173 -9.60 -1.18 -2.55
CA PRO A 173 -10.97 -1.36 -3.05
C PRO A 173 -11.08 -2.24 -4.29
N TYR A 174 -9.96 -2.66 -4.90
CA TYR A 174 -9.97 -3.29 -6.21
C TYR A 174 -10.10 -4.82 -6.09
N ALA A 175 -11.29 -5.31 -5.76
CA ALA A 175 -11.57 -6.74 -5.68
C ALA A 175 -11.39 -7.47 -7.03
N PRO A 176 -11.07 -8.77 -7.03
CA PRO A 176 -11.11 -9.61 -8.22
C PRO A 176 -12.41 -9.46 -9.01
N GLY A 177 -12.30 -9.30 -10.34
CA GLY A 177 -13.42 -9.03 -11.24
C GLY A 177 -13.70 -7.53 -11.47
N THR A 178 -13.05 -6.63 -10.73
CA THR A 178 -13.06 -5.20 -11.08
C THR A 178 -12.15 -4.94 -12.29
N ALA A 179 -12.44 -3.90 -13.06
CA ALA A 179 -11.63 -3.58 -14.23
C ALA A 179 -10.21 -3.17 -13.86
N GLU A 180 -10.02 -2.52 -12.71
CA GLU A 180 -8.74 -2.14 -12.12
C GLU A 180 -7.91 -3.37 -11.80
N TYR A 181 -8.47 -4.29 -11.00
CA TYR A 181 -7.82 -5.55 -10.62
C TYR A 181 -7.43 -6.37 -11.85
N ASP A 182 -8.41 -6.70 -12.69
CA ASP A 182 -8.20 -7.61 -13.81
C ASP A 182 -7.22 -7.02 -14.84
N SER A 183 -7.29 -5.71 -15.10
CA SER A 183 -6.36 -5.04 -16.00
C SER A 183 -4.93 -5.02 -15.46
N PHE A 184 -4.76 -4.73 -14.17
CA PHE A 184 -3.44 -4.71 -13.54
C PHE A 184 -2.85 -6.12 -13.47
N MET A 185 -3.62 -7.10 -13.03
CA MET A 185 -3.18 -8.50 -12.96
C MET A 185 -2.85 -9.08 -14.34
N ALA A 186 -3.54 -8.66 -15.40
CA ALA A 186 -3.20 -9.06 -16.77
C ALA A 186 -1.79 -8.60 -17.18
N ILE A 187 -1.37 -7.40 -16.77
CA ILE A 187 0.00 -6.90 -16.98
C ILE A 187 0.97 -7.62 -16.04
N TYR A 188 0.63 -7.72 -14.75
CA TYR A 188 1.46 -8.35 -13.75
C TYR A 188 1.85 -9.78 -14.13
N TYR A 189 0.90 -10.61 -14.51
CA TYR A 189 1.18 -12.00 -14.92
C TYR A 189 2.11 -12.13 -16.13
N ARG A 190 2.22 -11.11 -16.98
CA ARG A 190 3.22 -11.09 -18.06
C ARG A 190 4.62 -10.74 -17.54
N LEU A 191 4.69 -10.01 -16.45
CA LEU A 191 5.95 -9.57 -15.84
C LEU A 191 6.38 -10.46 -14.66
N SER A 192 5.47 -11.27 -14.09
CA SER A 192 5.73 -12.09 -12.90
C SER A 192 6.95 -13.01 -13.03
N PRO A 193 7.30 -13.61 -14.20
CA PRO A 193 8.51 -14.39 -14.32
C PRO A 193 9.80 -13.57 -14.07
N ILE A 194 9.75 -12.25 -14.29
CA ILE A 194 10.85 -11.33 -13.98
C ILE A 194 10.86 -11.03 -12.49
N PHE A 195 9.69 -10.74 -11.91
CA PHE A 195 9.55 -10.47 -10.47
C PHE A 195 9.98 -11.67 -9.62
N HIS A 196 9.58 -12.89 -9.97
CA HIS A 196 9.97 -14.12 -9.28
C HIS A 196 11.48 -14.40 -9.32
N LYS A 197 12.20 -13.88 -10.33
CA LYS A 197 13.67 -13.94 -10.37
C LYS A 197 14.35 -12.93 -9.46
N ILE A 198 13.71 -11.77 -9.25
CA ILE A 198 14.24 -10.69 -8.42
C ILE A 198 13.88 -10.94 -6.94
N PHE A 199 12.63 -11.26 -6.68
CA PHE A 199 12.09 -11.55 -5.36
C PHE A 199 11.93 -13.07 -5.25
N LYS A 200 12.79 -13.72 -4.52
CA LYS A 200 12.78 -15.20 -4.38
C LYS A 200 11.51 -15.65 -3.67
N GLY A 201 10.66 -16.40 -4.36
CA GLY A 201 9.48 -17.06 -3.80
C GLY A 201 8.13 -16.59 -4.39
N ASP A 202 7.08 -17.36 -4.13
CA ASP A 202 5.71 -17.09 -4.59
C ASP A 202 4.98 -16.05 -3.71
N GLU A 203 5.62 -15.59 -2.64
CA GLU A 203 5.06 -14.61 -1.70
C GLU A 203 4.74 -13.27 -2.39
N ILE A 204 5.51 -12.91 -3.43
CA ILE A 204 5.29 -11.69 -4.19
C ILE A 204 3.91 -11.63 -4.82
N ASP A 205 3.36 -12.76 -5.27
CA ASP A 205 2.02 -12.81 -5.85
C ASP A 205 0.93 -12.45 -4.83
N ASN A 206 1.11 -12.89 -3.57
CA ASN A 206 0.19 -12.58 -2.48
C ASN A 206 0.29 -11.11 -2.08
N VAL A 207 1.51 -10.57 -2.01
CA VAL A 207 1.74 -9.14 -1.76
C VAL A 207 1.06 -8.29 -2.84
N ILE A 208 1.25 -8.61 -4.12
CA ILE A 208 0.64 -7.87 -5.23
C ILE A 208 -0.89 -7.94 -5.20
N LYS A 209 -1.46 -9.08 -4.85
CA LYS A 209 -2.93 -9.21 -4.71
C LYS A 209 -3.45 -8.42 -3.51
N GLY A 210 -2.75 -8.47 -2.37
CA GLY A 210 -3.11 -7.72 -1.17
C GLY A 210 -3.06 -6.20 -1.36
N ILE A 211 -2.10 -5.69 -2.14
CA ILE A 211 -2.02 -4.27 -2.51
C ILE A 211 -3.27 -3.79 -3.30
N LEU A 212 -3.92 -4.68 -4.04
CA LEU A 212 -5.11 -4.35 -4.81
C LEU A 212 -6.39 -4.49 -3.97
N TYR A 213 -6.45 -5.55 -3.19
CA TYR A 213 -7.63 -5.92 -2.42
C TYR A 213 -7.25 -6.69 -1.17
N ASP A 214 -7.68 -6.19 -0.04
CA ASP A 214 -7.72 -6.92 1.20
C ASP A 214 -9.16 -7.33 1.54
N SER A 215 -9.36 -8.61 1.87
CA SER A 215 -10.64 -9.17 2.32
C SER A 215 -10.74 -9.28 3.84
N GLY A 216 -9.76 -8.78 4.57
CA GLY A 216 -9.66 -8.80 6.02
C GLY A 216 -10.66 -7.87 6.72
N PHE A 217 -10.27 -7.42 7.90
CA PHE A 217 -11.03 -6.38 8.61
C PHE A 217 -10.94 -5.05 7.87
N PRO A 218 -11.95 -4.17 8.02
CA PRO A 218 -11.80 -2.79 7.57
C PRO A 218 -10.62 -2.12 8.31
N ASP A 219 -9.65 -1.65 7.55
CA ASP A 219 -8.40 -1.10 8.12
C ASP A 219 -8.57 0.26 8.80
N SER A 220 -9.67 0.95 8.54
CA SER A 220 -9.93 2.27 9.11
C SER A 220 -10.77 2.22 10.38
N ASP A 221 -11.95 1.62 10.31
CA ASP A 221 -12.89 1.51 11.45
C ASP A 221 -13.24 0.04 11.64
N ALA A 222 -13.04 -0.49 12.86
CA ALA A 222 -13.31 -1.88 13.17
C ALA A 222 -13.85 -2.08 14.59
N VAL A 223 -14.57 -3.18 14.76
CA VAL A 223 -14.92 -3.73 16.08
C VAL A 223 -14.32 -5.12 16.13
N LEU A 224 -13.36 -5.31 17.03
CA LEU A 224 -12.62 -6.55 17.21
C LEU A 224 -13.05 -7.18 18.52
N GLU A 225 -13.54 -8.40 18.48
CA GLU A 225 -13.90 -9.13 19.70
C GLU A 225 -12.65 -9.50 20.50
N VAL A 226 -12.70 -9.41 21.83
CA VAL A 226 -11.64 -9.94 22.70
C VAL A 226 -11.66 -11.45 22.57
N PRO A 227 -10.60 -12.09 22.06
CA PRO A 227 -10.60 -13.54 21.89
C PRO A 227 -10.62 -14.26 23.23
N GLU A 228 -11.28 -15.42 23.28
CA GLU A 228 -11.12 -16.33 24.43
C GLU A 228 -9.70 -16.88 24.45
N PHE A 229 -9.08 -16.88 25.65
CA PHE A 229 -7.76 -17.46 25.83
C PHE A 229 -7.86 -18.98 26.02
N ILE A 230 -7.04 -19.71 25.29
CA ILE A 230 -6.93 -21.17 25.35
C ILE A 230 -5.58 -21.54 25.97
N ASP A 231 -5.63 -22.17 27.14
CA ASP A 231 -4.45 -22.60 27.90
C ASP A 231 -3.52 -23.63 27.15
#